data_bdfcb5b24c9586d452adf3c0d29cfa54
#
_entry.id   bdfcb5b24c9586d452adf3c0d29cfa54
#
_cell.length_a   1.000
_cell.length_b   1.000
_cell.length_c   1.000
_cell.angle_alpha   90.00
_cell.angle_beta   90.00
_cell.angle_gamma   90.00
#
_symmetry.space_group_name_H-M   'P 1'
#
loop_
_entity.id
_entity.type
_entity.pdbx_description
1 polymer ?
#
loop_
_entity_poly.entity_id
_entity_poly.type
_entity_poly.pdbx_seq_one_letter_code
_entity_poly.pdbx_strand_id
1 'polypeptide(L)'
;MRHNVSLAVILATALVACGGLTPSTSKSNLPGGSYRGVGTGAGLESLTALAKRFEQLHAGVTFKLEDLGTDTSIALVANGDADFGFLSRDLKVEEKARLTSIPYAGTGTGLAVNPLNVIGALTKEQVRKIYAGEITDWSQVGGQPGDIRPLIRENGSSTRASFEAYFFDGKPAYGKNVIEVVESGPTYQAIRDFKSAVAMITIQKSTAEDPTLRLLALDGIAATTRNVNSGAYPVRRPIVLTLHPDPTRMKPTVTAFFEFIKTPEGQEILAGF
;
A
#
# COMPACT_ATOMS: atom_id res chain seq x y z
N MET A 1 -40.56 84.12 5.08
CA MET A 1 -39.42 83.72 5.86
C MET A 1 -39.34 82.18 5.85
N ARG A 2 -38.51 81.60 5.04
CA ARG A 2 -38.38 80.16 4.91
C ARG A 2 -36.99 79.78 5.44
N HIS A 3 -36.92 79.02 6.52
CA HIS A 3 -35.70 78.53 7.09
C HIS A 3 -35.37 77.22 6.43
N ASN A 4 -34.22 77.18 5.72
CA ASN A 4 -33.60 75.92 5.21
C ASN A 4 -32.80 75.33 6.32
N VAL A 5 -33.09 74.11 6.69
CA VAL A 5 -32.25 73.24 7.55
C VAL A 5 -31.54 72.29 6.66
N SER A 6 -30.20 72.46 6.59
CA SER A 6 -29.29 71.52 5.89
C SER A 6 -29.00 70.33 6.79
N LEU A 7 -29.33 69.12 6.32
CA LEU A 7 -29.03 67.86 6.97
C LEU A 7 -27.70 67.36 6.45
N ALA A 8 -26.67 67.38 7.30
CA ALA A 8 -25.37 66.81 6.99
C ALA A 8 -25.42 65.30 7.22
N VAL A 9 -25.26 64.53 6.14
CA VAL A 9 -25.15 63.06 6.19
C VAL A 9 -23.67 62.73 6.42
N ILE A 10 -23.36 62.20 7.60
CA ILE A 10 -22.03 61.67 7.92
C ILE A 10 -21.96 60.22 7.40
N LEU A 11 -21.17 59.98 6.36
CA LEU A 11 -20.88 58.66 5.80
C LEU A 11 -19.78 58.01 6.63
N ALA A 12 -20.14 57.09 7.50
CA ALA A 12 -19.18 56.25 8.24
C ALA A 12 -18.70 55.12 7.35
N THR A 13 -17.49 55.20 6.86
CA THR A 13 -16.80 54.12 6.15
C THR A 13 -16.30 53.09 7.17
N ALA A 14 -16.98 51.95 7.25
CA ALA A 14 -16.47 50.80 8.01
C ALA A 14 -15.37 50.10 7.20
N LEU A 15 -14.11 50.22 7.68
CA LEU A 15 -13.02 49.37 7.21
C LEU A 15 -13.25 47.95 7.72
N VAL A 16 -13.63 47.07 6.82
CA VAL A 16 -13.58 45.62 7.07
C VAL A 16 -12.09 45.19 7.00
N ALA A 17 -11.48 45.03 8.16
CA ALA A 17 -10.17 44.38 8.25
C ALA A 17 -10.32 42.88 7.92
N CYS A 18 -9.92 42.49 6.72
CA CYS A 18 -9.70 41.08 6.40
C CYS A 18 -8.54 40.57 7.25
N GLY A 19 -8.84 40.04 8.43
CA GLY A 19 -7.92 39.27 9.23
C GLY A 19 -7.59 37.99 8.48
N GLY A 20 -6.43 37.96 7.82
CA GLY A 20 -5.89 36.73 7.28
C GLY A 20 -5.72 35.73 8.42
N LEU A 21 -6.45 34.62 8.36
CA LEU A 21 -6.21 33.46 9.19
C LEU A 21 -4.84 32.89 8.81
N THR A 22 -3.79 33.35 9.49
CA THR A 22 -2.51 32.65 9.49
C THR A 22 -2.78 31.28 10.14
N PRO A 23 -2.42 30.17 9.48
CA PRO A 23 -2.53 28.87 10.13
C PRO A 23 -1.62 28.90 11.37
N SER A 24 -2.23 28.82 12.55
CA SER A 24 -1.52 28.67 13.81
C SER A 24 -0.78 27.33 13.74
N THR A 25 0.51 27.38 13.43
CA THR A 25 1.39 26.24 13.64
C THR A 25 1.56 26.07 15.16
N SER A 26 0.63 25.33 15.75
CA SER A 26 0.80 24.84 17.12
C SER A 26 2.14 24.09 17.13
N LYS A 27 3.12 24.59 17.87
CA LYS A 27 4.36 23.85 18.11
C LYS A 27 3.96 22.53 18.75
N SER A 28 4.17 21.41 18.04
CA SER A 28 3.92 20.11 18.61
C SER A 28 4.87 19.90 19.78
N ASN A 29 4.36 19.46 20.92
CA ASN A 29 5.17 19.07 22.07
C ASN A 29 5.84 17.70 21.90
N LEU A 30 5.86 17.15 20.66
CA LEU A 30 6.50 15.88 20.38
C LEU A 30 8.01 16.05 20.27
N PRO A 31 8.80 15.10 20.80
CA PRO A 31 10.24 15.07 20.59
C PRO A 31 10.56 15.06 19.10
N GLY A 32 11.36 16.04 18.67
CA GLY A 32 11.92 16.03 17.32
C GLY A 32 12.93 14.90 17.15
N GLY A 33 13.25 14.56 15.90
CA GLY A 33 14.23 13.54 15.58
C GLY A 33 13.89 12.76 14.33
N SER A 34 14.75 11.81 13.99
CA SER A 34 14.53 10.86 12.89
C SER A 34 14.06 9.51 13.46
N TYR A 35 12.97 9.00 12.92
CA TYR A 35 12.32 7.76 13.34
C TYR A 35 12.39 6.75 12.20
N ARG A 36 12.91 5.55 12.50
CA ARG A 36 13.14 4.51 11.51
C ARG A 36 11.99 3.53 11.45
N GLY A 37 11.32 3.46 10.30
CA GLY A 37 10.32 2.43 9.98
C GLY A 37 10.87 1.48 8.92
N VAL A 38 10.71 0.17 9.12
CA VAL A 38 11.19 -0.86 8.20
C VAL A 38 10.07 -1.82 7.83
N GLY A 39 10.01 -2.27 6.58
CA GLY A 39 8.87 -3.10 6.20
C GLY A 39 8.95 -3.70 4.81
N THR A 40 7.79 -3.82 4.19
CA THR A 40 7.60 -4.36 2.85
C THR A 40 7.05 -3.32 1.90
N GLY A 41 7.40 -3.42 0.62
CA GLY A 41 7.00 -2.45 -0.41
C GLY A 41 5.49 -2.19 -0.50
N ALA A 42 4.67 -3.18 -0.13
CA ALA A 42 3.20 -3.04 -0.18
C ALA A 42 2.64 -1.97 0.77
N GLY A 43 3.30 -1.70 1.90
CA GLY A 43 2.89 -0.66 2.87
C GLY A 43 3.64 0.66 2.71
N LEU A 44 4.75 0.65 1.97
CA LEU A 44 5.67 1.79 1.92
C LEU A 44 5.03 3.04 1.32
N GLU A 45 4.26 2.90 0.26
CA GLU A 45 3.65 4.01 -0.48
C GLU A 45 2.65 4.79 0.39
N SER A 46 1.68 4.10 0.96
CA SER A 46 0.66 4.72 1.83
C SER A 46 1.27 5.28 3.11
N LEU A 47 2.23 4.56 3.70
CA LEU A 47 2.89 5.00 4.92
C LEU A 47 3.78 6.23 4.69
N THR A 48 4.42 6.33 3.51
CA THR A 48 5.20 7.51 3.12
C THR A 48 4.30 8.76 3.00
N ALA A 49 3.12 8.62 2.43
CA ALA A 49 2.17 9.74 2.33
C ALA A 49 1.70 10.20 3.72
N LEU A 50 1.38 9.26 4.61
CA LEU A 50 1.00 9.53 6.00
C LEU A 50 2.16 10.20 6.77
N ALA A 51 3.37 9.66 6.66
CA ALA A 51 4.56 10.20 7.31
C ALA A 51 4.84 11.63 6.84
N LYS A 52 4.82 11.88 5.54
CA LYS A 52 5.01 13.21 4.96
C LYS A 52 4.00 14.22 5.51
N ARG A 53 2.73 13.81 5.65
CA ARG A 53 1.71 14.69 6.21
C ARG A 53 1.94 14.95 7.71
N PHE A 54 2.27 13.92 8.46
CA PHE A 54 2.60 14.05 9.89
C PHE A 54 3.82 14.96 10.13
N GLU A 55 4.87 14.85 9.32
CA GLU A 55 6.06 15.73 9.36
C GLU A 55 5.70 17.20 9.12
N GLN A 56 4.77 17.49 8.20
CA GLN A 56 4.26 18.85 7.98
C GLN A 56 3.54 19.43 9.20
N LEU A 57 2.85 18.58 9.97
CA LEU A 57 2.13 18.97 11.18
C LEU A 57 3.06 19.10 12.39
N HIS A 58 4.23 18.45 12.39
CA HIS A 58 5.13 18.33 13.53
C HIS A 58 6.57 18.68 13.16
N ALA A 59 6.87 19.97 13.17
CA ALA A 59 8.21 20.48 12.82
C ALA A 59 9.32 19.80 13.65
N GLY A 60 10.39 19.36 12.96
CA GLY A 60 11.52 18.67 13.56
C GLY A 60 11.35 17.14 13.68
N VAL A 61 10.22 16.58 13.28
CA VAL A 61 10.01 15.12 13.13
C VAL A 61 10.30 14.73 11.70
N THR A 62 11.01 13.62 11.51
CA THR A 62 11.24 12.99 10.20
C THR A 62 11.14 11.47 10.31
N PHE A 63 10.66 10.82 9.25
CA PHE A 63 10.62 9.35 9.16
C PHE A 63 11.54 8.85 8.05
N LYS A 64 12.36 7.85 8.36
CA LYS A 64 13.11 7.08 7.39
C LYS A 64 12.40 5.73 7.21
N LEU A 65 11.72 5.56 6.09
CA LEU A 65 10.97 4.34 5.76
C LEU A 65 11.75 3.52 4.73
N GLU A 66 11.95 2.24 4.99
CA GLU A 66 12.79 1.35 4.18
C GLU A 66 12.07 0.04 3.88
N ASP A 67 12.07 -0.37 2.60
CA ASP A 67 11.65 -1.74 2.21
C ASP A 67 12.86 -2.68 2.35
N LEU A 68 12.84 -3.51 3.37
CA LEU A 68 13.89 -4.48 3.67
C LEU A 68 13.36 -5.94 3.66
N GLY A 69 12.11 -6.10 3.23
CA GLY A 69 11.42 -7.38 3.29
C GLY A 69 10.94 -7.75 4.70
N THR A 70 10.12 -8.81 4.77
CA THR A 70 9.41 -9.18 6.00
C THR A 70 10.35 -9.64 7.12
N ASP A 71 11.22 -10.61 6.84
CA ASP A 71 12.02 -11.28 7.88
C ASP A 71 13.06 -10.33 8.48
N THR A 72 13.72 -9.53 7.64
CA THR A 72 14.67 -8.49 8.09
C THR A 72 13.97 -7.45 8.96
N SER A 73 12.78 -6.99 8.54
CA SER A 73 12.01 -5.99 9.29
C SER A 73 11.58 -6.50 10.67
N ILE A 74 11.12 -7.76 10.75
CA ILE A 74 10.79 -8.42 12.02
C ILE A 74 12.01 -8.45 12.95
N ALA A 75 13.17 -8.85 12.43
CA ALA A 75 14.39 -8.93 13.23
C ALA A 75 14.81 -7.54 13.78
N LEU A 76 14.82 -6.52 12.93
CA LEU A 76 15.24 -5.16 13.32
C LEU A 76 14.31 -4.55 14.38
N VAL A 77 12.99 -4.70 14.24
CA VAL A 77 12.04 -4.19 15.24
C VAL A 77 12.14 -4.96 16.55
N ALA A 78 12.22 -6.29 16.50
CA ALA A 78 12.34 -7.12 17.68
C ALA A 78 13.64 -6.87 18.48
N ASN A 79 14.72 -6.50 17.80
CA ASN A 79 15.99 -6.16 18.44
C ASN A 79 16.03 -4.69 18.93
N GLY A 80 15.12 -3.83 18.44
CA GLY A 80 15.13 -2.40 18.73
C GLY A 80 16.05 -1.57 17.82
N ASP A 81 16.46 -2.14 16.69
CA ASP A 81 17.28 -1.47 15.66
C ASP A 81 16.41 -0.63 14.69
N ALA A 82 15.08 -0.78 14.76
CA ALA A 82 14.09 0.06 14.14
C ALA A 82 12.99 0.44 15.14
N ASP A 83 12.38 1.60 14.96
CA ASP A 83 11.35 2.12 15.87
C ASP A 83 10.00 1.41 15.68
N PHE A 84 9.71 0.99 14.46
CA PHE A 84 8.51 0.23 14.11
C PHE A 84 8.69 -0.50 12.77
N GLY A 85 7.81 -1.46 12.53
CA GLY A 85 7.73 -2.14 11.25
C GLY A 85 6.40 -1.94 10.54
N PHE A 86 6.35 -2.27 9.25
CA PHE A 86 5.13 -2.32 8.45
C PHE A 86 5.17 -3.53 7.52
N LEU A 87 4.25 -4.47 7.74
CA LEU A 87 4.22 -5.75 7.03
C LEU A 87 2.91 -5.88 6.25
N SER A 88 2.91 -6.67 5.19
CA SER A 88 1.72 -6.95 4.37
C SER A 88 1.13 -8.34 4.64
N ARG A 89 1.21 -8.79 5.87
CA ARG A 89 0.57 -9.98 6.43
C ARG A 89 0.50 -9.89 7.96
N ASP A 90 -0.34 -10.70 8.55
CA ASP A 90 -0.33 -10.89 9.99
C ASP A 90 0.98 -11.55 10.47
N LEU A 91 1.32 -11.31 11.74
CA LEU A 91 2.41 -12.01 12.40
C LEU A 91 2.07 -13.48 12.56
N LYS A 92 3.03 -14.36 12.29
CA LYS A 92 2.96 -15.78 12.62
C LYS A 92 2.94 -15.99 14.14
N VAL A 93 2.55 -17.18 14.58
CA VAL A 93 2.44 -17.50 16.01
C VAL A 93 3.77 -17.27 16.74
N GLU A 94 4.88 -17.75 16.15
CA GLU A 94 6.22 -17.59 16.69
C GLU A 94 6.72 -16.14 16.71
N GLU A 95 6.24 -15.29 15.81
CA GLU A 95 6.60 -13.88 15.73
C GLU A 95 5.86 -13.03 16.80
N LYS A 96 4.64 -13.44 17.18
CA LYS A 96 3.82 -12.77 18.22
C LYS A 96 4.46 -12.79 19.60
N ALA A 97 5.42 -13.70 19.85
CA ALA A 97 6.21 -13.71 21.08
C ALA A 97 7.21 -12.54 21.15
N ARG A 98 7.57 -11.95 20.02
CA ARG A 98 8.59 -10.91 19.91
C ARG A 98 8.07 -9.55 19.46
N LEU A 99 6.89 -9.51 18.86
CA LEU A 99 6.28 -8.31 18.29
C LEU A 99 4.77 -8.27 18.54
N THR A 100 4.22 -7.07 18.62
CA THR A 100 2.79 -6.82 18.48
C THR A 100 2.49 -6.25 17.11
N SER A 101 1.25 -6.43 16.61
CA SER A 101 0.82 -5.87 15.34
C SER A 101 -0.51 -5.14 15.46
N ILE A 102 -0.64 -4.05 14.67
CA ILE A 102 -1.85 -3.22 14.58
C ILE A 102 -2.22 -3.10 13.11
N PRO A 103 -3.35 -3.65 12.65
CA PRO A 103 -3.83 -3.43 11.30
C PRO A 103 -4.15 -1.95 11.06
N TYR A 104 -3.76 -1.39 9.91
CA TYR A 104 -4.08 0.00 9.56
C TYR A 104 -4.58 0.17 8.13
N ALA A 105 -4.26 -0.74 7.23
CA ALA A 105 -4.68 -0.70 5.83
C ALA A 105 -4.85 -2.11 5.26
N GLY A 106 -5.25 -2.18 4.00
CA GLY A 106 -5.30 -3.41 3.24
C GLY A 106 -4.60 -3.27 1.90
N THR A 107 -4.14 -4.40 1.36
CA THR A 107 -3.63 -4.49 -0.01
C THR A 107 -4.14 -5.76 -0.66
N GLY A 108 -4.05 -5.85 -1.98
CA GLY A 108 -4.44 -7.03 -2.73
C GLY A 108 -3.24 -7.74 -3.37
N THR A 109 -3.42 -9.02 -3.69
CA THR A 109 -2.53 -9.72 -4.61
C THR A 109 -3.29 -9.98 -5.90
N GLY A 110 -2.84 -9.36 -6.98
CA GLY A 110 -3.40 -9.49 -8.32
C GLY A 110 -2.47 -10.19 -9.27
N LEU A 111 -2.92 -10.25 -10.52
CA LEU A 111 -2.14 -10.71 -11.64
C LEU A 111 -1.97 -9.57 -12.64
N ALA A 112 -0.78 -9.48 -13.21
CA ALA A 112 -0.52 -8.53 -14.28
C ALA A 112 0.16 -9.21 -15.48
N VAL A 113 -0.10 -8.63 -16.65
CA VAL A 113 0.51 -9.00 -17.93
C VAL A 113 1.03 -7.74 -18.63
N ASN A 114 1.81 -7.94 -19.67
CA ASN A 114 2.20 -6.85 -20.55
C ASN A 114 0.95 -6.19 -21.17
N PRO A 115 0.88 -4.85 -21.29
CA PRO A 115 -0.28 -4.14 -21.86
C PRO A 115 -0.65 -4.56 -23.29
N LEU A 116 0.30 -5.08 -24.05
CA LEU A 116 0.08 -5.62 -25.40
C LEU A 116 -0.58 -7.01 -25.41
N ASN A 117 -0.68 -7.67 -24.25
CA ASN A 117 -1.50 -8.87 -24.11
C ASN A 117 -2.98 -8.47 -24.06
N VAL A 118 -3.81 -9.09 -24.91
CA VAL A 118 -5.24 -8.73 -25.03
C VAL A 118 -6.11 -9.28 -23.90
N ILE A 119 -5.58 -10.20 -23.07
CA ILE A 119 -6.31 -10.77 -21.93
C ILE A 119 -6.61 -9.66 -20.91
N GLY A 120 -7.89 -9.57 -20.51
CA GLY A 120 -8.35 -8.63 -19.48
C GLY A 120 -8.78 -9.28 -18.17
N ALA A 121 -9.03 -10.58 -18.18
CA ALA A 121 -9.51 -11.32 -17.02
C ALA A 121 -9.09 -12.78 -17.06
N LEU A 122 -8.97 -13.39 -15.88
CA LEU A 122 -8.83 -14.84 -15.69
C LEU A 122 -9.75 -15.29 -14.56
N THR A 123 -10.23 -16.55 -14.63
CA THR A 123 -10.90 -17.18 -13.50
C THR A 123 -9.87 -17.76 -12.52
N LYS A 124 -10.30 -18.00 -11.27
CA LYS A 124 -9.48 -18.70 -10.27
C LYS A 124 -8.92 -20.01 -10.82
N GLU A 125 -9.78 -20.79 -11.49
CA GLU A 125 -9.39 -22.07 -12.05
C GLU A 125 -8.40 -21.94 -13.21
N GLN A 126 -8.55 -20.95 -14.09
CA GLN A 126 -7.58 -20.68 -15.15
C GLN A 126 -6.22 -20.32 -14.57
N VAL A 127 -6.17 -19.48 -13.54
CA VAL A 127 -4.92 -19.12 -12.85
C VAL A 127 -4.25 -20.37 -12.27
N ARG A 128 -5.01 -21.24 -11.57
CA ARG A 128 -4.47 -22.50 -11.04
C ARG A 128 -3.84 -23.35 -12.14
N LYS A 129 -4.56 -23.56 -13.25
CA LYS A 129 -4.10 -24.37 -14.39
C LYS A 129 -2.89 -23.78 -15.09
N ILE A 130 -2.82 -22.46 -15.23
CA ILE A 130 -1.64 -21.77 -15.78
C ILE A 130 -0.41 -22.04 -14.92
N TYR A 131 -0.51 -21.84 -13.61
CA TYR A 131 0.61 -22.06 -12.69
C TYR A 131 0.92 -23.53 -12.43
N ALA A 132 -0.03 -24.42 -12.63
CA ALA A 132 0.19 -25.88 -12.63
C ALA A 132 0.82 -26.39 -13.94
N GLY A 133 0.88 -25.56 -14.99
CA GLY A 133 1.42 -25.94 -16.30
C GLY A 133 0.46 -26.75 -17.16
N GLU A 134 -0.84 -26.75 -16.82
CA GLU A 134 -1.91 -27.41 -17.59
C GLU A 134 -2.41 -26.51 -18.74
N ILE A 135 -2.40 -25.19 -18.55
CA ILE A 135 -2.67 -24.18 -19.57
C ILE A 135 -1.34 -23.48 -19.86
N THR A 136 -0.87 -23.60 -21.09
CA THR A 136 0.45 -23.12 -21.52
C THR A 136 0.41 -22.16 -22.70
N ASP A 137 -0.75 -21.97 -23.31
CA ASP A 137 -0.95 -21.05 -24.43
C ASP A 137 -2.13 -20.10 -24.15
N TRP A 138 -1.95 -18.81 -24.51
CA TRP A 138 -2.97 -17.79 -24.26
C TRP A 138 -4.29 -18.05 -24.99
N SER A 139 -4.27 -18.75 -26.13
CA SER A 139 -5.50 -19.10 -26.86
C SER A 139 -6.44 -20.00 -26.06
N GLN A 140 -5.91 -20.78 -25.12
CA GLN A 140 -6.70 -21.64 -24.24
C GLN A 140 -7.56 -20.85 -23.22
N VAL A 141 -7.28 -19.57 -23.07
CA VAL A 141 -8.02 -18.66 -22.17
C VAL A 141 -8.62 -17.44 -22.90
N GLY A 142 -8.71 -17.52 -24.22
CA GLY A 142 -9.34 -16.49 -25.07
C GLY A 142 -8.40 -15.37 -25.53
N GLY A 143 -7.10 -15.56 -25.37
CA GLY A 143 -6.06 -14.66 -25.88
C GLY A 143 -5.62 -14.98 -27.31
N GLN A 144 -4.66 -14.21 -27.81
CA GLN A 144 -3.94 -14.54 -29.04
C GLN A 144 -3.03 -15.75 -28.80
N PRO A 145 -2.85 -16.65 -29.81
CA PRO A 145 -1.92 -17.76 -29.68
C PRO A 145 -0.53 -17.31 -29.25
N GLY A 146 0.08 -18.03 -28.32
CA GLY A 146 1.42 -17.76 -27.81
C GLY A 146 1.62 -18.34 -26.41
N ASP A 147 2.86 -18.69 -26.11
CA ASP A 147 3.24 -19.32 -24.84
C ASP A 147 2.89 -18.44 -23.65
N ILE A 148 2.45 -19.07 -22.57
CA ILE A 148 2.32 -18.43 -21.26
C ILE A 148 3.57 -18.73 -20.43
N ARG A 149 4.15 -17.65 -19.87
CA ARG A 149 5.29 -17.71 -18.95
C ARG A 149 4.87 -17.22 -17.57
N PRO A 150 4.45 -18.11 -16.69
CA PRO A 150 4.05 -17.74 -15.34
C PRO A 150 5.28 -17.39 -14.49
N LEU A 151 5.23 -16.23 -13.81
CA LEU A 151 6.28 -15.78 -12.91
C LEU A 151 5.75 -15.83 -11.48
N ILE A 152 6.56 -16.38 -10.57
CA ILE A 152 6.31 -16.34 -9.13
C ILE A 152 7.36 -15.51 -8.43
N ARG A 153 7.02 -14.97 -7.28
CA ARG A 153 7.95 -14.30 -6.38
C ARG A 153 8.76 -15.33 -5.60
N GLU A 154 9.86 -14.88 -5.03
CA GLU A 154 10.72 -15.65 -4.13
C GLU A 154 9.96 -16.20 -2.91
N ASN A 155 10.54 -17.25 -2.33
CA ASN A 155 10.03 -17.76 -1.05
C ASN A 155 10.19 -16.70 0.05
N GLY A 156 9.17 -16.55 0.90
CA GLY A 156 9.13 -15.46 1.90
C GLY A 156 8.38 -14.20 1.44
N SER A 157 8.09 -14.04 0.15
CA SER A 157 7.24 -12.96 -0.37
C SER A 157 5.81 -13.08 0.15
N SER A 158 5.29 -12.00 0.77
CA SER A 158 3.88 -11.95 1.21
C SER A 158 2.91 -12.00 0.02
N THR A 159 3.32 -11.50 -1.15
CA THR A 159 2.54 -11.59 -2.40
C THR A 159 2.40 -13.04 -2.83
N ARG A 160 3.51 -13.81 -2.79
CA ARG A 160 3.50 -15.25 -3.07
C ARG A 160 2.67 -16.01 -2.04
N ALA A 161 2.88 -15.77 -0.76
CA ALA A 161 2.16 -16.48 0.30
C ALA A 161 0.64 -16.30 0.19
N SER A 162 0.15 -15.09 -0.10
CA SER A 162 -1.29 -14.85 -0.30
C SER A 162 -1.82 -15.44 -1.60
N PHE A 163 -1.02 -15.45 -2.65
CA PHE A 163 -1.35 -16.11 -3.92
C PHE A 163 -1.50 -17.63 -3.71
N GLU A 164 -0.51 -18.26 -3.08
CA GLU A 164 -0.53 -19.71 -2.80
C GLU A 164 -1.70 -20.10 -1.89
N ALA A 165 -1.96 -19.29 -0.85
CA ALA A 165 -3.09 -19.53 0.05
C ALA A 165 -4.43 -19.50 -0.69
N TYR A 166 -4.63 -18.54 -1.59
CA TYR A 166 -5.90 -18.39 -2.28
C TYR A 166 -6.08 -19.38 -3.44
N PHE A 167 -5.07 -19.57 -4.28
CA PHE A 167 -5.19 -20.38 -5.48
C PHE A 167 -4.90 -21.86 -5.24
N PHE A 168 -4.12 -22.22 -4.22
CA PHE A 168 -3.61 -23.57 -3.99
C PHE A 168 -3.84 -24.08 -2.57
N ASP A 169 -4.63 -23.38 -1.77
CA ASP A 169 -4.87 -23.72 -0.35
C ASP A 169 -3.55 -23.90 0.43
N GLY A 170 -2.52 -23.11 0.06
CA GLY A 170 -1.18 -23.14 0.65
C GLY A 170 -0.31 -24.34 0.23
N LYS A 171 -0.74 -25.14 -0.73
CA LYS A 171 -0.03 -26.33 -1.23
C LYS A 171 0.17 -26.25 -2.75
N PRO A 172 1.02 -25.33 -3.24
CA PRO A 172 1.19 -25.13 -4.67
C PRO A 172 1.84 -26.35 -5.35
N ALA A 173 1.28 -26.74 -6.50
CA ALA A 173 1.89 -27.70 -7.41
C ALA A 173 2.24 -26.95 -8.71
N TYR A 174 3.41 -26.35 -8.74
CA TYR A 174 3.85 -25.55 -9.88
C TYR A 174 4.31 -26.41 -11.06
N GLY A 175 3.95 -25.99 -12.26
CA GLY A 175 4.45 -26.55 -13.51
C GLY A 175 5.93 -26.21 -13.74
N LYS A 176 6.59 -26.98 -14.60
CA LYS A 176 8.01 -26.81 -14.94
C LYS A 176 8.32 -25.50 -15.66
N ASN A 177 7.30 -24.85 -16.22
CA ASN A 177 7.39 -23.58 -16.94
C ASN A 177 7.29 -22.35 -16.04
N VAL A 178 7.08 -22.53 -14.74
CA VAL A 178 7.01 -21.43 -13.77
C VAL A 178 8.41 -20.95 -13.42
N ILE A 179 8.62 -19.64 -13.47
CA ILE A 179 9.93 -19.02 -13.24
C ILE A 179 9.85 -18.18 -11.96
N GLU A 180 10.78 -18.40 -11.03
CA GLU A 180 10.90 -17.57 -9.85
C GLU A 180 11.68 -16.28 -10.17
N VAL A 181 11.14 -15.14 -9.74
CA VAL A 181 11.75 -13.81 -9.87
C VAL A 181 11.83 -13.18 -8.49
N VAL A 182 13.03 -12.80 -8.10
CA VAL A 182 13.30 -12.17 -6.80
C VAL A 182 12.95 -10.69 -6.87
N GLU A 183 12.25 -10.19 -5.85
CA GLU A 183 11.79 -8.79 -5.69
C GLU A 183 10.71 -8.31 -6.69
N SER A 184 10.03 -7.22 -6.33
CA SER A 184 8.94 -6.67 -7.13
C SER A 184 9.43 -5.94 -8.38
N GLY A 185 10.53 -5.20 -8.28
CA GLY A 185 11.10 -4.45 -9.40
C GLY A 185 11.40 -5.31 -10.61
N PRO A 186 12.25 -6.36 -10.48
CA PRO A 186 12.52 -7.34 -11.54
C PRO A 186 11.27 -8.05 -12.05
N THR A 187 10.28 -8.33 -11.18
CA THR A 187 8.99 -8.91 -11.61
C THR A 187 8.24 -7.97 -12.55
N TYR A 188 8.14 -6.68 -12.21
CA TYR A 188 7.50 -5.69 -13.08
C TYR A 188 8.28 -5.50 -14.39
N GLN A 189 9.61 -5.52 -14.33
CA GLN A 189 10.44 -5.43 -15.53
C GLN A 189 10.21 -6.63 -16.47
N ALA A 190 10.13 -7.84 -15.93
CA ALA A 190 9.83 -9.03 -16.73
C ALA A 190 8.46 -8.97 -17.41
N ILE A 191 7.43 -8.39 -16.76
CA ILE A 191 6.12 -8.15 -17.39
C ILE A 191 6.25 -7.17 -18.56
N ARG A 192 7.04 -6.11 -18.42
CA ARG A 192 7.26 -5.11 -19.47
C ARG A 192 7.99 -5.70 -20.68
N ASP A 193 8.98 -6.53 -20.42
CA ASP A 193 9.86 -7.07 -21.45
C ASP A 193 9.26 -8.26 -22.23
N PHE A 194 8.37 -9.03 -21.58
CA PHE A 194 7.86 -10.27 -22.16
C PHE A 194 6.33 -10.27 -22.26
N LYS A 195 5.79 -10.23 -23.50
CA LYS A 195 4.34 -10.35 -23.74
C LYS A 195 3.75 -11.68 -23.27
N SER A 196 4.57 -12.71 -23.15
CA SER A 196 4.20 -14.04 -22.64
C SER A 196 4.06 -14.08 -21.12
N ALA A 197 4.61 -13.10 -20.39
CA ALA A 197 4.65 -13.12 -18.94
C ALA A 197 3.26 -12.87 -18.32
N VAL A 198 2.96 -13.65 -17.28
CA VAL A 198 1.93 -13.36 -16.29
C VAL A 198 2.55 -13.49 -14.92
N ALA A 199 2.39 -12.48 -14.07
CA ALA A 199 3.00 -12.46 -12.76
C ALA A 199 2.02 -12.06 -11.67
N MET A 200 2.22 -12.61 -10.46
CA MET A 200 1.57 -12.11 -9.27
C MET A 200 2.20 -10.77 -8.85
N ILE A 201 1.35 -9.79 -8.56
CA ILE A 201 1.78 -8.45 -8.15
C ILE A 201 0.98 -7.96 -6.95
N THR A 202 1.48 -6.96 -6.26
CA THR A 202 0.69 -6.22 -5.26
C THR A 202 -0.23 -5.24 -5.97
N ILE A 203 -1.52 -5.22 -5.60
CA ILE A 203 -2.47 -4.19 -6.02
C ILE A 203 -2.33 -3.01 -5.06
N GLN A 204 -1.72 -1.94 -5.53
CA GLN A 204 -1.55 -0.67 -4.84
C GLN A 204 -1.62 0.45 -5.88
N LYS A 205 -1.67 1.72 -5.45
CA LYS A 205 -1.87 2.84 -6.36
C LYS A 205 -0.86 2.85 -7.50
N SER A 206 0.43 2.74 -7.19
CA SER A 206 1.49 2.76 -8.19
C SER A 206 1.40 1.64 -9.23
N THR A 207 0.95 0.45 -8.86
CA THR A 207 0.75 -0.65 -9.81
C THR A 207 -0.57 -0.55 -10.57
N ALA A 208 -1.62 -0.04 -9.93
CA ALA A 208 -2.93 0.14 -10.55
C ALA A 208 -2.96 1.27 -11.59
N GLU A 209 -2.12 2.28 -11.40
CA GLU A 209 -1.99 3.44 -12.28
C GLU A 209 -0.81 3.33 -13.27
N ASP A 210 -0.01 2.25 -13.22
CA ASP A 210 1.14 2.04 -14.10
C ASP A 210 0.66 1.63 -15.52
N PRO A 211 0.81 2.50 -16.54
CA PRO A 211 0.37 2.18 -17.90
C PRO A 211 1.20 1.07 -18.57
N THR A 212 2.33 0.70 -17.97
CA THR A 212 3.21 -0.37 -18.46
C THR A 212 2.85 -1.75 -17.92
N LEU A 213 1.81 -1.83 -17.07
CA LEU A 213 1.25 -3.05 -16.53
C LEU A 213 -0.26 -3.12 -16.85
N ARG A 214 -0.74 -4.28 -17.27
CA ARG A 214 -2.18 -4.55 -17.35
C ARG A 214 -2.57 -5.49 -16.23
N LEU A 215 -3.31 -4.98 -15.26
CA LEU A 215 -3.87 -5.78 -14.18
C LEU A 215 -5.07 -6.56 -14.70
N LEU A 216 -5.11 -7.86 -14.39
CA LEU A 216 -6.21 -8.74 -14.81
C LEU A 216 -7.33 -8.74 -13.78
N ALA A 217 -8.57 -8.70 -14.25
CA ALA A 217 -9.70 -9.00 -13.38
C ALA A 217 -9.66 -10.49 -12.98
N LEU A 218 -10.08 -10.79 -11.76
CA LEU A 218 -10.21 -12.16 -11.25
C LEU A 218 -11.67 -12.48 -11.03
N ASP A 219 -12.16 -13.53 -11.68
CA ASP A 219 -13.58 -13.94 -11.66
C ASP A 219 -14.53 -12.76 -11.96
N GLY A 220 -14.14 -11.88 -12.89
CA GLY A 220 -14.89 -10.68 -13.28
C GLY A 220 -14.73 -9.47 -12.36
N ILE A 221 -13.98 -9.60 -11.26
CA ILE A 221 -13.73 -8.50 -10.33
C ILE A 221 -12.43 -7.78 -10.68
N ALA A 222 -12.51 -6.50 -11.03
CA ALA A 222 -11.35 -5.70 -11.41
C ALA A 222 -10.34 -5.55 -10.26
N ALA A 223 -9.06 -5.70 -10.58
CA ALA A 223 -7.94 -5.56 -9.63
C ALA A 223 -7.63 -4.07 -9.39
N THR A 224 -8.47 -3.42 -8.59
CA THR A 224 -8.34 -2.00 -8.22
C THR A 224 -8.19 -1.82 -6.72
N THR A 225 -7.54 -0.74 -6.29
CA THR A 225 -7.45 -0.39 -4.86
C THR A 225 -8.83 -0.23 -4.23
N ARG A 226 -9.81 0.33 -4.97
CA ARG A 226 -11.22 0.44 -4.54
C ARG A 226 -11.82 -0.93 -4.21
N ASN A 227 -11.68 -1.92 -5.09
CA ASN A 227 -12.23 -3.25 -4.87
C ASN A 227 -11.50 -4.01 -3.75
N VAL A 228 -10.19 -3.76 -3.56
CA VAL A 228 -9.44 -4.25 -2.41
C VAL A 228 -9.96 -3.64 -1.11
N ASN A 229 -10.09 -2.31 -1.04
CA ASN A 229 -10.52 -1.60 0.16
C ASN A 229 -11.97 -1.92 0.54
N SER A 230 -12.87 -2.07 -0.43
CA SER A 230 -14.28 -2.45 -0.18
C SER A 230 -14.47 -3.93 0.21
N GLY A 231 -13.45 -4.76 0.03
CA GLY A 231 -13.56 -6.20 0.26
C GLY A 231 -14.11 -7.01 -0.90
N ALA A 232 -14.41 -6.38 -2.03
CA ALA A 232 -14.91 -7.07 -3.21
C ALA A 232 -13.83 -7.94 -3.87
N TYR A 233 -12.57 -7.48 -3.92
CA TYR A 233 -11.48 -8.26 -4.48
C TYR A 233 -11.08 -9.42 -3.56
N PRO A 234 -11.00 -10.66 -4.05
CA PRO A 234 -10.95 -11.83 -3.16
C PRO A 234 -9.58 -12.08 -2.51
N VAL A 235 -8.47 -11.68 -3.15
CA VAL A 235 -7.11 -11.93 -2.62
C VAL A 235 -6.61 -10.71 -1.89
N ARG A 236 -6.99 -10.60 -0.61
CA ARG A 236 -6.66 -9.46 0.25
C ARG A 236 -5.65 -9.84 1.31
N ARG A 237 -4.84 -8.88 1.69
CA ARG A 237 -3.86 -8.96 2.77
C ARG A 237 -3.99 -7.74 3.68
N PRO A 238 -3.87 -7.89 4.99
CA PRO A 238 -3.75 -6.73 5.87
C PRO A 238 -2.39 -6.08 5.67
N ILE A 239 -2.33 -4.76 5.86
CA ILE A 239 -1.09 -4.06 6.15
C ILE A 239 -1.11 -3.74 7.63
N VAL A 240 -0.10 -4.21 8.34
CA VAL A 240 -0.01 -4.07 9.80
C VAL A 240 1.24 -3.29 10.17
N LEU A 241 1.12 -2.42 11.15
CA LEU A 241 2.27 -1.87 11.86
C LEU A 241 2.74 -2.88 12.89
N THR A 242 4.05 -3.02 13.06
CA THR A 242 4.64 -3.90 14.08
C THR A 242 5.51 -3.12 15.04
N LEU A 243 5.48 -3.53 16.29
CA LEU A 243 6.12 -2.86 17.42
C LEU A 243 6.78 -3.88 18.34
N HIS A 244 7.79 -3.43 19.06
CA HIS A 244 8.28 -4.18 20.20
C HIS A 244 7.16 -4.37 21.24
N PRO A 245 7.00 -5.55 21.88
CA PRO A 245 5.90 -5.81 22.80
C PRO A 245 6.00 -5.03 24.13
N ASP A 246 7.19 -4.58 24.49
CA ASP A 246 7.41 -3.72 25.66
C ASP A 246 7.05 -2.27 25.33
N PRO A 247 5.97 -1.71 25.88
CA PRO A 247 5.50 -0.37 25.58
C PRO A 247 6.49 0.72 26.03
N THR A 248 7.39 0.44 26.98
CA THR A 248 8.40 1.42 27.41
C THR A 248 9.46 1.71 26.36
N ARG A 249 9.57 0.85 25.36
CA ARG A 249 10.46 1.02 24.21
C ARG A 249 9.81 1.82 23.07
N MET A 250 8.52 2.09 23.14
CA MET A 250 7.82 2.91 22.16
C MET A 250 8.12 4.40 22.37
N LYS A 251 8.61 5.04 21.32
CA LYS A 251 8.86 6.50 21.34
C LYS A 251 7.53 7.26 21.25
N PRO A 252 7.31 8.32 22.05
CA PRO A 252 6.06 9.09 22.05
C PRO A 252 5.64 9.59 20.65
N THR A 253 6.61 10.00 19.84
CA THR A 253 6.35 10.46 18.46
C THR A 253 5.84 9.35 17.56
N VAL A 254 6.32 8.12 17.71
CA VAL A 254 5.82 6.94 16.95
C VAL A 254 4.40 6.61 17.39
N THR A 255 4.09 6.68 18.69
CA THR A 255 2.73 6.53 19.19
C THR A 255 1.78 7.58 18.61
N ALA A 256 2.19 8.85 18.62
CA ALA A 256 1.40 9.93 18.07
C ALA A 256 1.17 9.77 16.55
N PHE A 257 2.17 9.28 15.82
CA PHE A 257 2.03 8.97 14.40
C PHE A 257 1.00 7.86 14.16
N PHE A 258 0.99 6.82 14.99
CA PHE A 258 0.00 5.74 14.87
C PHE A 258 -1.42 6.22 15.21
N GLU A 259 -1.58 7.13 16.17
CA GLU A 259 -2.87 7.75 16.44
C GLU A 259 -3.30 8.68 15.30
N PHE A 260 -2.37 9.41 14.66
CA PHE A 260 -2.65 10.21 13.48
C PHE A 260 -3.21 9.35 12.33
N ILE A 261 -2.69 8.15 12.10
CA ILE A 261 -3.20 7.24 11.07
C ILE A 261 -4.71 6.95 11.26
N LYS A 262 -5.17 6.91 12.51
CA LYS A 262 -6.58 6.63 12.86
C LYS A 262 -7.50 7.85 12.74
N THR A 263 -6.96 9.05 12.61
CA THR A 263 -7.76 10.28 12.46
C THR A 263 -8.51 10.32 11.12
N PRO A 264 -9.58 11.12 10.98
CA PRO A 264 -10.25 11.31 9.70
C PRO A 264 -9.29 11.70 8.57
N GLU A 265 -8.33 12.60 8.86
CA GLU A 265 -7.31 13.03 7.88
C GLU A 265 -6.39 11.88 7.47
N GLY A 266 -5.90 11.07 8.43
CA GLY A 266 -5.09 9.88 8.14
C GLY A 266 -5.85 8.85 7.32
N GLN A 267 -7.14 8.64 7.60
CA GLN A 267 -8.00 7.71 6.86
C GLN A 267 -8.32 8.23 5.44
N GLU A 268 -8.46 9.54 5.26
CA GLU A 268 -8.64 10.14 3.92
C GLU A 268 -7.38 9.94 3.06
N ILE A 269 -6.20 10.11 3.64
CA ILE A 269 -4.93 9.81 2.95
C ILE A 269 -4.91 8.33 2.53
N LEU A 270 -5.22 7.40 3.43
CA LEU A 270 -5.24 5.96 3.13
C LEU A 270 -6.24 5.59 2.03
N ALA A 271 -7.39 6.25 1.96
CA ALA A 271 -8.40 6.01 0.93
C ALA A 271 -7.90 6.32 -0.50
N GLY A 272 -6.82 7.09 -0.63
CA GLY A 272 -6.15 7.39 -1.90
C GLY A 272 -5.20 6.29 -2.39
N PHE A 273 -4.98 5.24 -1.60
CA PHE A 273 -4.07 4.12 -1.91
C PHE A 273 -4.82 2.79 -1.90
#